data_5d76bd415af0b0b51cbdba3e3f901709
#
_entry.id   5d76bd415af0b0b51cbdba3e3f901709
#
_cell.length_a   1.000
_cell.length_b   1.000
_cell.length_c   1.000
_cell.angle_alpha   90.00
_cell.angle_beta   90.00
_cell.angle_gamma   90.00
#
_symmetry.space_group_name_H-M   'P 1'
#
loop_
_entity.id
_entity.type
_entity.pdbx_description
1 polymer ?
#
loop_
_entity_poly.entity_id
_entity_poly.type
_entity_poly.pdbx_seq_one_letter_code
_entity_poly.pdbx_strand_id
1 'polypeptide(L)'
;GQGHLESIELTDRDSGECQTVPARWLFVFIGAEPHTNWLENVVRRDDHGFIITGRDLVTSASQHQELPWPLAREPLPLETAVPGVFAAGDVRLDSMKRVASAVGEGAMAVANIHQYLALT
;
A
#
# COMPACT_ATOMS: atom_id res chain seq x y z
N GLY A 1 -17.17 30.69 -2.11
CA GLY A 1 -16.12 31.37 -2.87
C GLY A 1 -16.51 31.67 -4.29
N GLN A 2 -15.87 32.59 -4.91
CA GLN A 2 -16.11 32.95 -6.33
C GLN A 2 -15.25 32.10 -7.29
N GLY A 3 -15.36 30.77 -7.21
CA GLY A 3 -14.63 29.87 -8.09
C GLY A 3 -13.18 29.60 -7.68
N HIS A 4 -12.72 30.10 -6.53
CA HIS A 4 -11.38 29.86 -5.97
C HIS A 4 -11.45 29.82 -4.44
N LEU A 5 -10.40 29.21 -3.83
CA LEU A 5 -10.28 29.17 -2.38
C LEU A 5 -9.90 30.55 -1.85
N GLU A 6 -10.59 31.05 -0.84
CA GLU A 6 -10.36 32.35 -0.22
C GLU A 6 -9.87 32.22 1.23
N SER A 7 -10.40 31.22 1.96
CA SER A 7 -10.02 30.94 3.34
C SER A 7 -10.28 29.48 3.68
N ILE A 8 -9.63 29.00 4.74
CA ILE A 8 -9.89 27.72 5.39
C ILE A 8 -10.23 27.96 6.85
N GLU A 9 -11.10 27.15 7.41
CA GLU A 9 -11.36 27.08 8.83
C GLU A 9 -10.58 25.91 9.43
N LEU A 10 -9.78 26.19 10.45
CA LEU A 10 -9.02 25.22 11.22
C LEU A 10 -9.67 25.08 12.59
N THR A 11 -9.97 23.84 12.97
CA THR A 11 -10.45 23.54 14.32
C THR A 11 -9.37 22.80 15.08
N ASP A 12 -8.94 23.37 16.19
CA ASP A 12 -8.07 22.68 17.13
C ASP A 12 -8.83 21.52 17.79
N ARG A 13 -8.24 20.31 17.76
CA ARG A 13 -8.93 19.13 18.26
C ARG A 13 -9.04 19.05 19.77
N ASP A 14 -8.11 19.65 20.47
CA ASP A 14 -8.02 19.56 21.94
C ASP A 14 -8.86 20.67 22.59
N SER A 15 -8.77 21.90 22.08
CA SER A 15 -9.51 23.06 22.63
C SER A 15 -10.88 23.26 21.99
N GLY A 16 -11.11 22.75 20.77
CA GLY A 16 -12.30 23.04 19.97
C GLY A 16 -12.33 24.45 19.37
N GLU A 17 -11.26 25.23 19.54
CA GLU A 17 -11.19 26.57 18.97
C GLU A 17 -11.13 26.55 17.44
N CYS A 18 -11.90 27.44 16.81
CA CYS A 18 -11.93 27.59 15.36
C CYS A 18 -11.21 28.88 14.95
N GLN A 19 -10.31 28.76 13.97
CA GLN A 19 -9.60 29.88 13.37
C GLN A 19 -9.79 29.90 11.85
N THR A 20 -10.24 31.03 11.31
CA THR A 20 -10.28 31.24 9.86
C THR A 20 -8.97 31.85 9.38
N VAL A 21 -8.32 31.16 8.43
CA VAL A 21 -7.04 31.57 7.85
C VAL A 21 -7.23 31.86 6.37
N PRO A 22 -6.80 33.02 5.84
CA PRO A 22 -6.79 33.27 4.40
C PRO A 22 -5.91 32.27 3.67
N ALA A 23 -6.43 31.63 2.62
CA ALA A 23 -5.68 30.66 1.85
C ALA A 23 -6.13 30.65 0.39
N ARG A 24 -5.16 30.64 -0.54
CA ARG A 24 -5.44 30.48 -1.99
C ARG A 24 -5.25 29.04 -2.46
N TRP A 25 -4.51 28.23 -1.70
CA TRP A 25 -4.17 26.87 -2.03
C TRP A 25 -4.25 26.02 -0.77
N LEU A 26 -4.75 24.80 -0.91
CA LEU A 26 -4.73 23.79 0.13
C LEU A 26 -4.13 22.50 -0.44
N PHE A 27 -3.05 22.03 0.16
CA PHE A 27 -2.44 20.76 -0.16
C PHE A 27 -2.69 19.77 0.97
N VAL A 28 -3.25 18.61 0.64
CA VAL A 28 -3.59 17.57 1.62
C VAL A 28 -2.59 16.42 1.50
N PHE A 29 -1.80 16.21 2.55
CA PHE A 29 -0.75 15.17 2.62
C PHE A 29 -1.01 14.23 3.81
N ILE A 30 -2.20 13.70 3.89
CA ILE A 30 -2.65 12.84 5.01
C ILE A 30 -2.28 11.36 4.84
N GLY A 31 -1.54 11.01 3.78
CA GLY A 31 -1.17 9.64 3.46
C GLY A 31 -2.17 8.95 2.54
N ALA A 32 -2.03 7.64 2.42
CA ALA A 32 -2.89 6.78 1.62
C ALA A 32 -3.43 5.65 2.48
N GLU A 33 -4.67 5.27 2.24
CA GLU A 33 -5.33 4.12 2.85
C GLU A 33 -5.61 3.08 1.75
N PRO A 34 -5.13 1.85 1.87
CA PRO A 34 -5.38 0.82 0.86
C PRO A 34 -6.79 0.26 1.00
N HIS A 35 -7.51 0.11 -0.12
CA HIS A 35 -8.83 -0.52 -0.14
C HIS A 35 -8.73 -2.03 -0.32
N THR A 36 -8.15 -2.74 0.66
CA THR A 36 -7.83 -4.17 0.61
C THR A 36 -8.65 -5.04 1.56
N ASN A 37 -9.71 -4.52 2.16
CA ASN A 37 -10.53 -5.26 3.12
C ASN A 37 -11.15 -6.54 2.52
N TRP A 38 -11.45 -6.52 1.23
CA TRP A 38 -11.95 -7.68 0.48
C TRP A 38 -10.92 -8.81 0.31
N LEU A 39 -9.62 -8.53 0.61
CA LEU A 39 -8.53 -9.51 0.61
C LEU A 39 -8.21 -10.04 2.01
N GLU A 40 -9.03 -9.70 3.00
CA GLU A 40 -8.88 -10.22 4.35
C GLU A 40 -8.91 -11.76 4.34
N ASN A 41 -7.98 -12.39 5.04
CA ASN A 41 -7.77 -13.83 5.07
C ASN A 41 -7.37 -14.47 3.71
N VAL A 42 -7.15 -13.68 2.67
CA VAL A 42 -6.68 -14.17 1.36
C VAL A 42 -5.19 -13.90 1.19
N VAL A 43 -4.75 -12.68 1.40
CA VAL A 43 -3.33 -12.28 1.34
C VAL A 43 -2.90 -11.68 2.66
N ARG A 44 -1.61 -11.77 2.94
CA ARG A 44 -1.03 -11.18 4.14
C ARG A 44 -0.93 -9.67 4.02
N ARG A 45 -1.41 -8.94 5.05
CA ARG A 45 -1.42 -7.48 5.11
C ARG A 45 -0.81 -7.01 6.43
N ASP A 46 -0.38 -5.75 6.47
CA ASP A 46 -0.02 -5.08 7.72
C ASP A 46 -1.28 -4.58 8.47
N ASP A 47 -1.08 -3.96 9.63
CA ASP A 47 -2.15 -3.42 10.47
C ASP A 47 -2.92 -2.25 9.81
N HIS A 48 -2.36 -1.65 8.76
CA HIS A 48 -2.99 -0.59 7.96
C HIS A 48 -3.67 -1.12 6.69
N GLY A 49 -3.56 -2.42 6.41
CA GLY A 49 -4.14 -3.07 5.25
C GLY A 49 -3.24 -3.11 4.00
N PHE A 50 -1.99 -2.65 4.07
CA PHE A 50 -1.07 -2.77 2.93
C PHE A 50 -0.61 -4.22 2.74
N ILE A 51 -0.54 -4.66 1.48
CA ILE A 51 -0.20 -6.04 1.12
C ILE A 51 1.31 -6.27 1.32
N ILE A 52 1.66 -7.30 2.09
CA ILE A 52 3.03 -7.76 2.28
C ILE A 52 3.42 -8.64 1.11
N THR A 53 4.60 -8.40 0.50
CA THR A 53 5.05 -9.11 -0.70
C THR A 53 6.53 -9.48 -0.64
N GLY A 54 6.90 -10.46 -1.44
CA GLY A 54 8.29 -10.83 -1.65
C GLY A 54 8.97 -11.27 -0.36
N ARG A 55 10.19 -10.83 -0.16
CA ARG A 55 11.03 -11.27 0.96
C ARG A 55 10.46 -10.91 2.34
N ASP A 56 9.63 -9.88 2.43
CA ASP A 56 9.02 -9.49 3.71
C ASP A 56 8.06 -10.55 4.25
N LEU A 57 7.53 -11.42 3.38
CA LEU A 57 6.74 -12.57 3.80
C LEU A 57 7.50 -13.56 4.68
N VAL A 58 8.81 -13.69 4.49
CA VAL A 58 9.65 -14.63 5.25
C VAL A 58 10.39 -13.94 6.40
N THR A 59 10.73 -12.66 6.28
CA THR A 59 11.43 -11.89 7.32
C THR A 59 10.49 -11.42 8.41
N SER A 60 9.26 -11.05 8.08
CA SER A 60 8.21 -10.64 9.03
C SER A 60 7.45 -11.81 9.66
N ALA A 61 7.87 -13.04 9.44
CA ALA A 61 7.18 -14.26 9.89
C ALA A 61 7.00 -14.36 11.42
N SER A 62 7.76 -13.58 12.20
CA SER A 62 7.69 -13.57 13.66
C SER A 62 6.55 -12.73 14.24
N GLN A 63 5.89 -11.88 13.48
CA GLN A 63 4.88 -10.96 14.00
C GLN A 63 3.43 -11.26 13.57
N HIS A 64 3.23 -11.95 12.42
CA HIS A 64 1.89 -12.24 11.91
C HIS A 64 1.85 -13.67 11.35
N GLN A 65 1.49 -14.65 12.19
CA GLN A 65 1.52 -16.08 11.86
C GLN A 65 0.37 -16.58 10.96
N GLU A 66 -0.59 -15.73 10.57
CA GLU A 66 -1.87 -16.21 10.03
C GLU A 66 -1.80 -16.74 8.58
N LEU A 67 -0.83 -16.35 7.77
CA LEU A 67 -0.67 -16.87 6.40
C LEU A 67 0.84 -17.03 6.09
N PRO A 68 1.48 -18.13 6.53
CA PRO A 68 2.90 -18.36 6.26
C PRO A 68 3.12 -18.64 4.76
N TRP A 69 4.31 -18.28 4.27
CA TRP A 69 4.71 -18.65 2.91
C TRP A 69 4.74 -20.17 2.74
N PRO A 70 3.97 -20.77 1.80
CA PRO A 70 3.73 -22.21 1.79
C PRO A 70 4.75 -23.03 0.99
N LEU A 71 5.67 -22.39 0.23
CA LEU A 71 6.61 -23.08 -0.66
C LEU A 71 8.02 -23.12 -0.10
N ALA A 72 8.80 -24.14 -0.50
CA ALA A 72 10.20 -24.27 -0.12
C ALA A 72 11.12 -23.23 -0.79
N ARG A 73 10.74 -22.69 -1.96
CA ARG A 73 11.44 -21.58 -2.59
C ARG A 73 11.15 -20.26 -1.89
N GLU A 74 12.02 -19.28 -2.03
CA GLU A 74 11.70 -17.91 -1.61
C GLU A 74 10.57 -17.31 -2.49
N PRO A 75 9.75 -16.40 -1.92
CA PRO A 75 8.78 -15.64 -2.72
C PRO A 75 9.50 -14.79 -3.76
N LEU A 76 8.94 -14.70 -4.96
CA LEU A 76 9.41 -13.77 -5.97
C LEU A 76 9.14 -12.32 -5.54
N PRO A 77 9.90 -11.32 -6.02
CA PRO A 77 9.56 -9.93 -5.79
C PRO A 77 8.09 -9.66 -6.16
N LEU A 78 7.40 -8.85 -5.35
CA LEU A 78 5.98 -8.53 -5.50
C LEU A 78 5.00 -9.72 -5.34
N GLU A 79 5.45 -10.95 -5.13
CA GLU A 79 4.59 -12.10 -4.88
C GLU A 79 3.96 -12.00 -3.49
N THR A 80 2.65 -12.22 -3.39
CA THR A 80 1.90 -12.22 -2.13
C THR A 80 2.06 -13.54 -1.37
N ALA A 81 1.44 -13.67 -0.20
CA ALA A 81 1.39 -14.95 0.53
C ALA A 81 0.70 -16.09 -0.25
N VAL A 82 -0.02 -15.77 -1.31
CA VAL A 82 -0.60 -16.75 -2.24
C VAL A 82 0.34 -16.90 -3.44
N PRO A 83 0.99 -18.06 -3.63
CA PRO A 83 1.89 -18.28 -4.75
C PRO A 83 1.25 -18.00 -6.11
N GLY A 84 1.97 -17.26 -6.96
CA GLY A 84 1.50 -16.85 -8.28
C GLY A 84 0.56 -15.64 -8.28
N VAL A 85 0.23 -15.08 -7.13
CA VAL A 85 -0.50 -13.83 -7.00
C VAL A 85 0.46 -12.70 -6.65
N PHE A 86 0.44 -11.64 -7.44
CA PHE A 86 1.34 -10.50 -7.30
C PHE A 86 0.58 -9.22 -6.98
N ALA A 87 1.17 -8.35 -6.17
CA ALA A 87 0.67 -7.01 -5.89
C ALA A 87 1.71 -5.97 -6.28
N ALA A 88 1.28 -4.85 -6.87
CA ALA A 88 2.14 -3.78 -7.34
C ALA A 88 1.52 -2.41 -7.03
N GLY A 89 2.36 -1.41 -6.87
CA GLY A 89 1.96 -0.02 -6.65
C GLY A 89 1.56 0.30 -5.21
N ASP A 90 0.74 1.31 -5.05
CA ASP A 90 0.44 1.96 -3.77
C ASP A 90 -0.24 1.06 -2.74
N VAL A 91 -0.85 -0.03 -3.18
CA VAL A 91 -1.49 -1.03 -2.33
C VAL A 91 -0.49 -1.87 -1.52
N ARG A 92 0.77 -1.88 -1.92
CA ARG A 92 1.85 -2.67 -1.30
C ARG A 92 2.46 -1.95 -0.09
N LEU A 93 2.82 -2.74 0.92
CA LEU A 93 3.63 -2.27 2.04
C LEU A 93 4.96 -1.72 1.51
N ASP A 94 5.43 -0.63 2.09
CA ASP A 94 6.68 0.08 1.75
C ASP A 94 6.84 0.52 0.28
N SER A 95 5.75 0.58 -0.48
CA SER A 95 5.79 1.20 -1.81
C SER A 95 6.00 2.72 -1.70
N MET A 96 6.66 3.31 -2.68
CA MET A 96 6.99 4.74 -2.66
C MET A 96 5.78 5.66 -2.83
N LYS A 97 4.60 5.15 -3.08
CA LYS A 97 3.36 5.92 -3.33
C LYS A 97 3.57 7.01 -4.40
N ARG A 98 4.13 6.60 -5.55
CA ARG A 98 4.40 7.43 -6.73
C ARG A 98 3.98 6.70 -7.99
N VAL A 99 3.38 7.42 -8.94
CA VAL A 99 2.94 6.88 -10.24
C VAL A 99 4.08 6.17 -10.96
N ALA A 100 5.26 6.78 -11.03
CA ALA A 100 6.41 6.19 -11.69
C ALA A 100 6.85 4.86 -11.04
N SER A 101 6.80 4.77 -9.72
CA SER A 101 7.10 3.53 -8.98
C SER A 101 6.05 2.46 -9.26
N ALA A 102 4.77 2.82 -9.25
CA ALA A 102 3.67 1.90 -9.52
C ALA A 102 3.76 1.31 -10.93
N VAL A 103 4.10 2.14 -11.93
CA VAL A 103 4.32 1.68 -13.32
C VAL A 103 5.52 0.74 -13.40
N GLY A 104 6.63 1.08 -12.74
CA GLY A 104 7.83 0.22 -12.68
C GLY A 104 7.56 -1.12 -12.00
N GLU A 105 6.83 -1.11 -10.88
CA GLU A 105 6.41 -2.34 -10.21
C GLU A 105 5.46 -3.17 -11.07
N GLY A 106 4.55 -2.55 -11.82
CA GLY A 106 3.69 -3.25 -12.78
C GLY A 106 4.50 -3.99 -13.85
N ALA A 107 5.52 -3.35 -14.42
CA ALA A 107 6.41 -4.01 -15.37
C ALA A 107 7.21 -5.15 -14.73
N MET A 108 7.68 -4.96 -13.50
CA MET A 108 8.37 -6.02 -12.73
C MET A 108 7.43 -7.20 -12.43
N ALA A 109 6.16 -6.93 -12.09
CA ALA A 109 5.18 -7.98 -11.84
C ALA A 109 4.98 -8.88 -13.06
N VAL A 110 4.92 -8.31 -14.27
CA VAL A 110 4.84 -9.11 -15.52
C VAL A 110 6.05 -10.02 -15.67
N ALA A 111 7.28 -9.53 -15.45
CA ALA A 111 8.48 -10.34 -15.51
C ALA A 111 8.46 -11.49 -14.48
N ASN A 112 8.02 -11.19 -13.26
CA ASN A 112 7.92 -12.19 -12.18
C ASN A 112 6.82 -13.23 -12.46
N ILE A 113 5.71 -12.85 -13.10
CA ILE A 113 4.68 -13.80 -13.55
C ILE A 113 5.27 -14.78 -14.58
N HIS A 114 6.03 -14.29 -15.54
CA HIS A 114 6.72 -15.18 -16.49
C HIS A 114 7.71 -16.12 -15.81
N GLN A 115 8.46 -15.62 -14.84
CA GLN A 115 9.36 -16.45 -14.04
C GLN A 115 8.58 -17.51 -13.24
N TYR A 116 7.48 -17.13 -12.60
CA TYR A 116 6.61 -18.06 -11.86
C TYR A 116 6.10 -19.19 -12.77
N LEU A 117 5.56 -18.83 -13.94
CA LEU A 117 5.05 -19.81 -14.92
C LEU A 117 6.13 -20.74 -15.46
N ALA A 118 7.40 -20.33 -15.46
CA ALA A 118 8.52 -21.20 -15.83
C ALA A 118 8.97 -22.15 -14.70
N LEU A 119 8.55 -21.91 -13.46
CA LEU A 119 8.85 -22.74 -12.30
C LEU A 119 7.76 -23.78 -12.00
N THR A 120 6.61 -23.65 -12.64
CA THR A 120 5.46 -24.57 -12.50
C THR A 120 5.35 -25.50 -13.69
#